data_93e3dc2894acb28648ebb7e398e191d0
#
_entry.id   93e3dc2894acb28648ebb7e398e191d0
#
_cell.length_a   1.000
_cell.length_b   1.000
_cell.length_c   1.000
_cell.angle_alpha   90.00
_cell.angle_beta   90.00
_cell.angle_gamma   90.00
#
_symmetry.space_group_name_H-M   'P 1'
#
loop_
_entity.id
_entity.type
_entity.pdbx_description
1 polymer ?
#
loop_
_entity_poly.entity_id
_entity_poly.type
_entity_poly.pdbx_seq_one_letter_code
_entity_poly.pdbx_strand_id
1 'polypeptide(L)'
;MNNVSEEMKHLHKLAKRDPRKRFDHLWELATDPAWLMQAWEEIRSNKGSMTAGIDSTIATDIDPERIQRLSERLRTKRYRPKPVRRVYIAKSNGKMRPLGIPTLEDRIVQQALRMLMEPIFEADFYTCSHGFRRHRSTHTALRDVARMFLRTTWTIEGDIVGCFDNIPHGKLMKAVEHRIADEKVLQVI
;
A
#
# COMPACT_ATOMS: atom_id res chain seq x y z
N MET A 1 4.11 17.14 -17.91
CA MET A 1 3.42 16.23 -16.98
C MET A 1 4.34 15.03 -16.78
N ASN A 2 4.90 14.88 -15.60
CA ASN A 2 5.69 13.68 -15.31
C ASN A 2 4.75 12.48 -15.38
N ASN A 3 5.10 11.48 -16.18
CA ASN A 3 4.32 10.26 -16.25
C ASN A 3 4.50 9.50 -14.94
N VAL A 4 3.43 9.34 -14.16
CA VAL A 4 3.43 8.65 -12.86
C VAL A 4 4.13 7.29 -12.95
N SER A 5 3.91 6.55 -14.05
CA SER A 5 4.58 5.26 -14.30
C SER A 5 6.09 5.40 -14.44
N GLU A 6 6.58 6.47 -15.05
CA GLU A 6 8.04 6.71 -15.20
C GLU A 6 8.67 7.07 -13.86
N GLU A 7 7.97 7.85 -13.02
CA GLU A 7 8.45 8.16 -11.67
C GLU A 7 8.54 6.90 -10.79
N MET A 8 7.53 6.02 -10.86
CA MET A 8 7.58 4.74 -10.15
C MET A 8 8.76 3.87 -10.61
N LYS A 9 9.01 3.80 -11.92
CA LYS A 9 10.18 3.09 -12.47
C LYS A 9 11.50 3.73 -12.03
N HIS A 10 11.53 5.05 -11.98
CA HIS A 10 12.70 5.80 -11.53
C HIS A 10 13.02 5.51 -10.06
N LEU A 11 12.02 5.56 -9.17
CA LEU A 11 12.17 5.20 -7.76
C LEU A 11 12.71 3.77 -7.60
N HIS A 12 12.15 2.81 -8.33
CA HIS A 12 12.61 1.42 -8.30
C HIS A 12 14.07 1.28 -8.78
N LYS A 13 14.43 1.94 -9.87
CA LYS A 13 15.80 1.93 -10.42
C LYS A 13 16.81 2.49 -9.42
N LEU A 14 16.47 3.60 -8.76
CA LEU A 14 17.31 4.20 -7.73
C LEU A 14 17.46 3.27 -6.52
N ALA A 15 16.35 2.68 -6.04
CA ALA A 15 16.35 1.77 -4.91
C ALA A 15 17.20 0.52 -5.17
N LYS A 16 17.11 -0.05 -6.38
CA LYS A 16 17.88 -1.21 -6.80
C LYS A 16 19.37 -0.90 -6.98
N ARG A 17 19.70 0.33 -7.43
CA ARG A 17 21.09 0.76 -7.62
C ARG A 17 21.81 0.96 -6.30
N ASP A 18 21.12 1.47 -5.29
CA ASP A 18 21.67 1.71 -3.97
C ASP A 18 20.73 1.20 -2.87
N PRO A 19 21.00 0.00 -2.31
CA PRO A 19 20.20 -0.59 -1.24
C PRO A 19 20.22 0.21 0.07
N ARG A 20 21.16 1.16 0.25
CA ARG A 20 21.25 2.00 1.45
C ARG A 20 20.64 3.38 1.24
N LYS A 21 20.20 3.69 0.00
CA LYS A 21 19.59 4.99 -0.30
C LYS A 21 18.32 5.17 0.51
N ARG A 22 18.26 6.26 1.24
CA ARG A 22 17.04 6.76 1.88
C ARG A 22 16.43 7.82 0.97
N PHE A 23 15.12 7.75 0.81
CA PHE A 23 14.36 8.61 -0.10
C PHE A 23 13.73 9.76 0.68
N ASP A 24 14.00 10.97 0.22
CA ASP A 24 13.44 12.21 0.70
C ASP A 24 12.65 12.92 -0.42
N HIS A 25 12.01 14.05 -0.12
CA HIS A 25 11.21 14.82 -1.09
C HIS A 25 10.10 14.02 -1.79
N LEU A 26 9.60 12.98 -1.13
CA LEU A 26 8.54 12.13 -1.65
C LEU A 26 7.15 12.74 -1.46
N TRP A 27 7.01 13.66 -0.51
CA TRP A 27 5.73 14.28 -0.18
C TRP A 27 5.17 15.12 -1.31
N GLU A 28 6.03 15.83 -2.04
CA GLU A 28 5.61 16.62 -3.19
C GLU A 28 4.98 15.74 -4.27
N LEU A 29 5.57 14.57 -4.51
CA LEU A 29 5.05 13.58 -5.44
C LEU A 29 3.75 12.96 -4.93
N ALA A 30 3.69 12.53 -3.67
CA ALA A 30 2.50 11.92 -3.06
C ALA A 30 1.29 12.85 -3.04
N THR A 31 1.51 14.17 -3.00
CA THR A 31 0.46 15.19 -2.97
C THR A 31 0.17 15.83 -4.32
N ASP A 32 0.87 15.41 -5.37
CA ASP A 32 0.62 15.90 -6.73
C ASP A 32 -0.78 15.46 -7.21
N PRO A 33 -1.61 16.36 -7.77
CA PRO A 33 -2.94 16.01 -8.26
C PRO A 33 -2.95 14.89 -9.30
N ALA A 34 -1.94 14.82 -10.18
CA ALA A 34 -1.85 13.76 -11.18
C ALA A 34 -1.51 12.40 -10.52
N TRP A 35 -0.69 12.40 -9.47
CA TRP A 35 -0.39 11.21 -8.67
C TRP A 35 -1.62 10.70 -7.93
N LEU A 36 -2.38 11.60 -7.28
CA LEU A 36 -3.62 11.28 -6.60
C LEU A 36 -4.71 10.80 -7.57
N MET A 37 -4.77 11.39 -8.77
CA MET A 37 -5.68 10.94 -9.81
C MET A 37 -5.35 9.52 -10.27
N GLN A 38 -4.07 9.21 -10.47
CA GLN A 38 -3.64 7.85 -10.82
C GLN A 38 -3.97 6.86 -9.69
N ALA A 39 -3.76 7.25 -8.43
CA ALA A 39 -4.17 6.44 -7.27
C ALA A 39 -5.68 6.20 -7.26
N TRP A 40 -6.46 7.20 -7.59
CA TRP A 40 -7.90 7.08 -7.76
C TRP A 40 -8.29 6.09 -8.87
N GLU A 41 -7.70 6.19 -10.05
CA GLU A 41 -7.99 5.28 -11.17
C GLU A 41 -7.70 3.81 -10.82
N GLU A 42 -6.63 3.54 -10.05
CA GLU A 42 -6.34 2.19 -9.57
C GLU A 42 -7.40 1.67 -8.57
N ILE A 43 -7.97 2.55 -7.73
CA ILE A 43 -9.01 2.17 -6.76
C ILE A 43 -10.37 2.01 -7.43
N ARG A 44 -10.71 2.90 -8.35
CA ARG A 44 -12.01 2.98 -9.01
C ARG A 44 -12.40 1.66 -9.67
N SER A 45 -11.43 0.96 -10.25
CA SER A 45 -11.64 -0.34 -10.90
C SER A 45 -11.92 -1.49 -9.93
N ASN A 46 -11.67 -1.31 -8.64
CA ASN A 46 -11.87 -2.36 -7.64
C ASN A 46 -13.34 -2.50 -7.26
N LYS A 47 -13.80 -3.73 -7.05
CA LYS A 47 -15.19 -4.02 -6.60
C LYS A 47 -15.60 -3.27 -5.33
N GLY A 48 -14.63 -2.98 -4.45
CA GLY A 48 -14.87 -2.23 -3.21
C GLY A 48 -15.06 -0.72 -3.39
N SER A 49 -14.85 -0.15 -4.60
CA SER A 49 -14.98 1.30 -4.84
C SER A 49 -16.38 1.84 -4.56
N MET A 50 -17.42 1.01 -4.76
CA MET A 50 -18.81 1.34 -4.44
C MET A 50 -19.18 1.13 -2.97
N THR A 51 -18.25 0.69 -2.13
CA THR A 51 -18.51 0.49 -0.70
C THR A 51 -18.06 1.71 0.08
N ALA A 52 -19.02 2.47 0.61
CA ALA A 52 -18.75 3.69 1.37
C ALA A 52 -18.09 3.41 2.74
N GLY A 53 -17.25 4.34 3.18
CA GLY A 53 -16.76 4.43 4.57
C GLY A 53 -17.83 4.98 5.49
N ILE A 54 -17.42 5.75 6.51
CA ILE A 54 -18.35 6.41 7.46
C ILE A 54 -19.00 7.67 6.87
N ASP A 55 -18.44 8.22 5.79
CA ASP A 55 -18.89 9.46 5.16
C ASP A 55 -19.88 9.26 3.99
N SER A 56 -20.30 8.02 3.79
CA SER A 56 -21.23 7.60 2.72
C SER A 56 -20.74 7.90 1.30
N THR A 57 -19.49 8.35 1.10
CA THR A 57 -18.90 8.65 -0.21
C THR A 57 -18.61 7.35 -0.98
N ILE A 58 -19.04 7.31 -2.24
CA ILE A 58 -18.80 6.20 -3.19
C ILE A 58 -18.05 6.68 -4.44
N ALA A 59 -17.71 5.76 -5.33
CA ALA A 59 -16.86 6.04 -6.49
C ALA A 59 -17.42 7.14 -7.41
N THR A 60 -18.73 7.27 -7.55
CA THR A 60 -19.37 8.30 -8.38
C THR A 60 -19.21 9.72 -7.83
N ASP A 61 -18.84 9.85 -6.57
CA ASP A 61 -18.71 11.15 -5.88
C ASP A 61 -17.32 11.77 -6.00
N ILE A 62 -16.40 11.08 -6.67
CA ILE A 62 -15.02 11.55 -6.88
C ILE A 62 -14.89 12.15 -8.29
N ASP A 63 -14.65 13.44 -8.32
CA ASP A 63 -14.36 14.24 -9.50
C ASP A 63 -12.94 14.83 -9.43
N PRO A 64 -12.41 15.40 -10.52
CA PRO A 64 -11.09 16.04 -10.54
C PRO A 64 -10.94 17.19 -9.54
N GLU A 65 -12.02 17.94 -9.29
CA GLU A 65 -11.99 19.05 -8.31
C GLU A 65 -11.82 18.53 -6.89
N ARG A 66 -12.45 17.40 -6.56
CA ARG A 66 -12.29 16.78 -5.26
C ARG A 66 -10.86 16.27 -5.05
N ILE A 67 -10.23 15.72 -6.09
CA ILE A 67 -8.81 15.34 -6.06
C ILE A 67 -7.93 16.58 -5.84
N GLN A 68 -8.22 17.67 -6.52
CA GLN A 68 -7.48 18.93 -6.34
C GLN A 68 -7.61 19.46 -4.90
N ARG A 69 -8.82 19.45 -4.32
CA ARG A 69 -9.06 19.83 -2.92
C ARG A 69 -8.34 18.89 -1.94
N LEU A 70 -8.28 17.59 -2.23
CA LEU A 70 -7.53 16.63 -1.42
C LEU A 70 -6.03 16.93 -1.45
N SER A 71 -5.46 17.17 -2.63
CA SER A 71 -4.07 17.59 -2.81
C SER A 71 -3.74 18.84 -1.96
N GLU A 72 -4.59 19.86 -2.04
CA GLU A 72 -4.41 21.09 -1.27
C GLU A 72 -4.45 20.85 0.24
N ARG A 73 -5.40 20.04 0.72
CA ARG A 73 -5.48 19.70 2.15
C ARG A 73 -4.25 18.92 2.64
N LEU A 74 -3.71 18.04 1.81
CA LEU A 74 -2.46 17.33 2.11
C LEU A 74 -1.28 18.30 2.19
N ARG A 75 -1.08 19.14 1.16
CA ARG A 75 0.02 20.14 1.11
C ARG A 75 -0.03 21.12 2.26
N THR A 76 -1.22 21.57 2.65
CA THR A 76 -1.43 22.49 3.77
C THR A 76 -1.51 21.83 5.13
N LYS A 77 -1.26 20.51 5.23
CA LYS A 77 -1.33 19.74 6.47
C LYS A 77 -2.72 19.76 7.16
N ARG A 78 -3.78 20.07 6.42
CA ARG A 78 -5.18 20.08 6.90
C ARG A 78 -5.87 18.72 6.76
N TYR A 79 -5.27 17.80 6.00
CA TYR A 79 -5.80 16.45 5.90
C TYR A 79 -5.72 15.75 7.26
N ARG A 80 -6.82 15.06 7.61
CA ARG A 80 -6.90 14.17 8.76
C ARG A 80 -7.63 12.92 8.34
N PRO A 81 -7.05 11.72 8.54
CA PRO A 81 -7.75 10.47 8.25
C PRO A 81 -8.99 10.34 9.13
N LYS A 82 -10.04 9.74 8.60
CA LYS A 82 -11.28 9.50 9.30
C LYS A 82 -11.30 8.10 9.94
N PRO A 83 -12.08 7.87 10.99
CA PRO A 83 -12.29 6.53 11.52
C PRO A 83 -12.84 5.58 10.45
N VAL A 84 -12.45 4.32 10.52
CA VAL A 84 -12.96 3.29 9.59
C VAL A 84 -14.36 2.84 10.01
N ARG A 85 -15.23 2.56 9.05
CA ARG A 85 -16.51 1.89 9.30
C ARG A 85 -16.26 0.40 9.52
N ARG A 86 -16.57 -0.10 10.71
CA ARG A 86 -16.40 -1.53 11.03
C ARG A 86 -17.57 -2.35 10.54
N VAL A 87 -17.29 -3.42 9.81
CA VAL A 87 -18.25 -4.46 9.43
C VAL A 87 -17.69 -5.83 9.80
N TYR A 88 -18.57 -6.82 9.96
CA TYR A 88 -18.17 -8.17 10.31
C TYR A 88 -18.51 -9.12 9.16
N ILE A 89 -17.54 -9.93 8.74
CA ILE A 89 -17.68 -10.93 7.68
C ILE A 89 -17.56 -12.32 8.29
N ALA A 90 -18.50 -13.21 7.98
CA ALA A 90 -18.45 -14.59 8.42
C ALA A 90 -17.27 -15.33 7.76
N LYS A 91 -16.49 -16.06 8.55
CA LYS A 91 -15.48 -17.00 8.07
C LYS A 91 -16.11 -18.37 7.84
N SER A 92 -15.45 -19.23 7.04
CA SER A 92 -15.88 -20.60 6.78
C SER A 92 -16.03 -21.47 8.06
N ASN A 93 -15.32 -21.12 9.13
CA ASN A 93 -15.38 -21.79 10.43
C ASN A 93 -16.44 -21.21 11.38
N GLY A 94 -17.37 -20.37 10.90
CA GLY A 94 -18.44 -19.74 11.69
C GLY A 94 -18.02 -18.55 12.55
N LYS A 95 -16.72 -18.24 12.65
CA LYS A 95 -16.24 -17.05 13.37
C LYS A 95 -16.42 -15.78 12.53
N MET A 96 -16.65 -14.64 13.20
CA MET A 96 -16.74 -13.35 12.54
C MET A 96 -15.36 -12.71 12.39
N ARG A 97 -15.07 -12.16 11.21
CA ARG A 97 -13.86 -11.36 10.95
C ARG A 97 -14.24 -9.89 10.93
N PRO A 98 -13.69 -9.05 11.81
CA PRO A 98 -13.86 -7.61 11.70
C PRO A 98 -13.12 -7.07 10.47
N LEU A 99 -13.75 -6.19 9.74
CA LEU A 99 -13.18 -5.46 8.60
C LEU A 99 -13.40 -3.96 8.81
N GLY A 100 -12.34 -3.17 8.75
CA GLY A 100 -12.40 -1.72 8.74
C GLY A 100 -12.47 -1.20 7.30
N ILE A 101 -13.49 -0.41 6.99
CA ILE A 101 -13.68 0.22 5.67
C ILE A 101 -13.32 1.71 5.79
N PRO A 102 -12.17 2.16 5.26
CA PRO A 102 -11.80 3.57 5.24
C PRO A 102 -12.71 4.37 4.32
N THR A 103 -12.72 5.69 4.48
CA THR A 103 -13.37 6.59 3.52
C THR A 103 -12.67 6.49 2.16
N LEU A 104 -13.35 6.94 1.13
CA LEU A 104 -12.78 6.86 -0.23
C LEU A 104 -11.56 7.77 -0.38
N GLU A 105 -11.57 8.95 0.22
CA GLU A 105 -10.41 9.86 0.24
C GLU A 105 -9.22 9.23 0.98
N ASP A 106 -9.45 8.57 2.12
CA ASP A 106 -8.39 7.87 2.85
C ASP A 106 -7.78 6.73 2.02
N ARG A 107 -8.62 6.01 1.25
CA ARG A 107 -8.12 4.97 0.33
C ARG A 107 -7.26 5.56 -0.78
N ILE A 108 -7.63 6.74 -1.33
CA ILE A 108 -6.83 7.44 -2.34
C ILE A 108 -5.46 7.81 -1.76
N VAL A 109 -5.41 8.36 -0.54
CA VAL A 109 -4.16 8.68 0.13
C VAL A 109 -3.33 7.42 0.40
N GLN A 110 -3.94 6.36 0.91
CA GLN A 110 -3.27 5.07 1.12
C GLN A 110 -2.70 4.50 -0.19
N GLN A 111 -3.46 4.57 -1.27
CA GLN A 111 -3.00 4.11 -2.59
C GLN A 111 -1.88 4.98 -3.14
N ALA A 112 -1.94 6.30 -2.96
CA ALA A 112 -0.88 7.22 -3.37
C ALA A 112 0.43 6.92 -2.62
N LEU A 113 0.37 6.68 -1.31
CA LEU A 113 1.51 6.25 -0.51
C LEU A 113 2.02 4.87 -0.93
N ARG A 114 1.13 3.92 -1.22
CA ARG A 114 1.51 2.60 -1.72
C ARG A 114 2.27 2.70 -3.04
N MET A 115 1.77 3.46 -4.01
CA MET A 115 2.42 3.66 -5.31
C MET A 115 3.82 4.26 -5.16
N LEU A 116 4.03 5.05 -4.12
CA LEU A 116 5.32 5.67 -3.81
C LEU A 116 6.28 4.69 -3.14
N MET A 117 5.80 3.91 -2.17
CA MET A 117 6.64 3.02 -1.37
C MET A 117 6.90 1.68 -2.06
N GLU A 118 5.89 1.12 -2.76
CA GLU A 118 6.00 -0.20 -3.40
C GLU A 118 7.23 -0.33 -4.31
N PRO A 119 7.54 0.61 -5.24
CA PRO A 119 8.72 0.50 -6.07
C PRO A 119 10.05 0.55 -5.31
N ILE A 120 10.08 1.24 -4.17
CA ILE A 120 11.28 1.34 -3.32
C ILE A 120 11.52 0.02 -2.60
N PHE A 121 10.51 -0.50 -1.89
CA PHE A 121 10.63 -1.73 -1.11
C PHE A 121 10.66 -2.99 -1.97
N GLU A 122 10.05 -2.97 -3.17
CA GLU A 122 10.12 -4.09 -4.12
C GLU A 122 11.58 -4.44 -4.49
N ALA A 123 12.48 -3.46 -4.46
CA ALA A 123 13.90 -3.66 -4.72
C ALA A 123 14.60 -4.51 -3.63
N ASP A 124 14.05 -4.53 -2.41
CA ASP A 124 14.63 -5.18 -1.24
C ASP A 124 14.06 -6.57 -0.96
N PHE A 125 12.93 -6.91 -1.57
CA PHE A 125 12.27 -8.20 -1.32
C PHE A 125 13.07 -9.38 -1.88
N TYR A 126 13.21 -10.42 -1.08
CA TYR A 126 13.79 -11.68 -1.51
C TYR A 126 12.99 -12.32 -2.66
N THR A 127 13.68 -13.08 -3.50
CA THR A 127 13.06 -13.77 -4.64
C THR A 127 12.01 -14.80 -4.21
N CYS A 128 12.14 -15.38 -3.02
CA CYS A 128 11.19 -16.33 -2.43
C CYS A 128 9.94 -15.68 -1.81
N SER A 129 9.89 -14.34 -1.71
CA SER A 129 8.71 -13.63 -1.24
C SER A 129 7.69 -13.46 -2.37
N HIS A 130 6.44 -13.92 -2.18
CA HIS A 130 5.41 -13.91 -3.22
C HIS A 130 4.16 -13.09 -2.84
N GLY A 131 3.80 -13.04 -1.55
CA GLY A 131 2.56 -12.41 -1.11
C GLY A 131 2.50 -10.91 -1.40
N PHE A 132 1.35 -10.43 -1.91
CA PHE A 132 1.05 -9.01 -2.16
C PHE A 132 2.01 -8.25 -3.07
N ARG A 133 2.79 -8.94 -3.88
CA ARG A 133 3.74 -8.36 -4.84
C ARG A 133 3.20 -8.37 -6.26
N ARG A 134 3.52 -7.32 -7.05
CA ARG A 134 3.19 -7.27 -8.48
C ARG A 134 3.87 -8.43 -9.23
N HIS A 135 3.19 -8.98 -10.20
CA HIS A 135 3.66 -10.12 -11.02
C HIS A 135 3.99 -11.40 -10.23
N ARG A 136 3.58 -11.48 -8.96
CA ARG A 136 3.65 -12.67 -8.12
C ARG A 136 2.24 -13.20 -7.84
N SER A 137 2.12 -14.51 -7.72
CA SER A 137 0.84 -15.18 -7.48
C SER A 137 1.05 -16.47 -6.70
N THR A 138 -0.03 -17.07 -6.25
CA THR A 138 0.00 -18.41 -5.66
C THR A 138 0.64 -19.43 -6.60
N HIS A 139 0.39 -19.33 -7.91
CA HIS A 139 1.00 -20.24 -8.88
C HIS A 139 2.52 -20.05 -9.00
N THR A 140 3.04 -18.82 -8.90
CA THR A 140 4.49 -18.60 -8.89
C THR A 140 5.12 -19.15 -7.63
N ALA A 141 4.47 -18.99 -6.46
CA ALA A 141 4.91 -19.57 -5.19
C ALA A 141 4.96 -21.11 -5.27
N LEU A 142 3.87 -21.74 -5.70
CA LEU A 142 3.79 -23.20 -5.84
C LEU A 142 4.84 -23.77 -6.79
N ARG A 143 5.15 -23.07 -7.89
CA ARG A 143 6.21 -23.45 -8.82
C ARG A 143 7.58 -23.46 -8.16
N ASP A 144 7.87 -22.44 -7.35
CA ASP A 144 9.16 -22.34 -6.64
C ASP A 144 9.25 -23.40 -5.54
N VAL A 145 8.15 -23.64 -4.78
CA VAL A 145 8.06 -24.73 -3.81
C VAL A 145 8.28 -26.09 -4.48
N ALA A 146 7.63 -26.37 -5.60
CA ALA A 146 7.78 -27.63 -6.31
C ALA A 146 9.25 -27.87 -6.75
N ARG A 147 9.95 -26.82 -7.20
CA ARG A 147 11.38 -26.92 -7.56
C ARG A 147 12.26 -27.20 -6.35
N MET A 148 11.97 -26.57 -5.20
CA MET A 148 12.73 -26.80 -3.96
C MET A 148 12.52 -28.20 -3.42
N PHE A 149 11.31 -28.75 -3.47
CA PHE A 149 10.96 -30.07 -2.95
C PHE A 149 11.67 -31.23 -3.68
N LEU A 150 12.13 -31.03 -4.90
CA LEU A 150 12.92 -32.04 -5.60
C LEU A 150 14.23 -32.43 -4.91
N ARG A 151 14.70 -31.61 -3.95
CA ARG A 151 16.00 -31.78 -3.26
C ARG A 151 15.89 -31.72 -1.73
N THR A 152 14.67 -31.70 -1.18
CA THR A 152 14.47 -31.58 0.27
C THR A 152 13.74 -32.79 0.83
N THR A 153 14.23 -33.27 1.98
CA THR A 153 13.62 -34.40 2.69
C THR A 153 12.69 -33.90 3.82
N TRP A 154 12.92 -32.68 4.29
CA TRP A 154 12.18 -32.09 5.41
C TRP A 154 11.62 -30.73 5.04
N THR A 155 10.42 -30.45 5.53
CA THR A 155 9.74 -29.17 5.37
C THR A 155 9.28 -28.68 6.73
N ILE A 156 9.53 -27.39 7.01
CA ILE A 156 9.00 -26.71 8.19
C ILE A 156 7.97 -25.71 7.71
N GLU A 157 6.73 -25.85 8.17
CA GLU A 157 5.65 -24.90 7.95
C GLU A 157 5.46 -24.04 9.20
N GLY A 158 5.36 -22.72 9.03
CA GLY A 158 5.13 -21.77 10.10
C GLY A 158 4.18 -20.67 9.68
N ASP A 159 3.31 -20.25 10.59
CA ASP A 159 2.39 -19.11 10.39
C ASP A 159 2.39 -18.20 11.62
N ILE A 160 2.21 -16.90 11.40
CA ILE A 160 2.19 -15.91 12.47
C ILE A 160 0.74 -15.61 12.85
N VAL A 161 0.36 -15.97 14.06
CA VAL A 161 -0.97 -15.74 14.59
C VAL A 161 -1.23 -14.24 14.75
N GLY A 162 -2.29 -13.73 14.09
CA GLY A 162 -2.69 -12.33 14.21
C GLY A 162 -1.59 -11.36 13.78
N CYS A 163 -0.87 -11.66 12.70
CA CYS A 163 0.31 -10.91 12.27
C CYS A 163 0.08 -9.39 12.30
N PHE A 164 -0.96 -8.90 11.62
CA PHE A 164 -1.23 -7.46 11.53
C PHE A 164 -1.62 -6.83 12.87
N ASP A 165 -2.38 -7.54 13.70
CA ASP A 165 -2.82 -7.04 15.00
C ASP A 165 -1.68 -6.99 16.03
N ASN A 166 -0.62 -7.76 15.81
CA ASN A 166 0.52 -7.90 16.73
C ASN A 166 1.80 -7.22 16.26
N ILE A 167 1.82 -6.53 15.11
CA ILE A 167 2.99 -5.77 14.67
C ILE A 167 3.17 -4.53 15.56
N PRO A 168 4.29 -4.42 16.29
CA PRO A 168 4.57 -3.20 17.06
C PRO A 168 4.82 -2.03 16.10
N HIS A 169 3.95 -1.02 16.09
CA HIS A 169 4.04 0.11 15.16
C HIS A 169 5.41 0.80 15.17
N GLY A 170 6.02 0.97 16.36
CA GLY A 170 7.35 1.58 16.45
C GLY A 170 8.45 0.78 15.75
N LYS A 171 8.34 -0.57 15.70
CA LYS A 171 9.29 -1.41 14.93
C LYS A 171 9.01 -1.33 13.43
N LEU A 172 7.72 -1.29 13.06
CA LEU A 172 7.30 -1.12 11.68
C LEU A 172 7.82 0.21 11.12
N MET A 173 7.60 1.31 11.85
CA MET A 173 8.08 2.63 11.45
C MET A 173 9.60 2.67 11.29
N LYS A 174 10.37 2.07 12.21
CA LYS A 174 11.83 1.94 12.05
C LYS A 174 12.22 1.20 10.77
N ALA A 175 11.49 0.14 10.42
CA ALA A 175 11.73 -0.58 9.16
C ALA A 175 11.43 0.31 7.93
N VAL A 176 10.37 1.11 7.98
CA VAL A 176 10.05 2.08 6.92
C VAL A 176 11.13 3.16 6.82
N GLU A 177 11.61 3.69 7.93
CA GLU A 177 12.66 4.71 8.02
C GLU A 177 14.01 4.27 7.43
N HIS A 178 14.25 2.97 7.29
CA HIS A 178 15.45 2.48 6.60
C HIS A 178 15.51 2.93 5.15
N ARG A 179 14.36 3.15 4.51
CA ARG A 179 14.29 3.55 3.10
C ARG A 179 13.66 4.93 2.90
N ILE A 180 12.78 5.37 3.80
CA ILE A 180 12.04 6.63 3.71
C ILE A 180 12.63 7.61 4.73
N ALA A 181 13.07 8.78 4.25
CA ALA A 181 13.59 9.87 5.08
C ALA A 181 12.63 11.06 5.15
N ASP A 182 11.61 11.10 4.27
CA ASP A 182 10.65 12.20 4.22
C ASP A 182 9.72 12.18 5.44
N GLU A 183 9.93 13.11 6.36
CA GLU A 183 9.16 13.20 7.60
C GLU A 183 7.66 13.41 7.38
N LYS A 184 7.27 14.13 6.30
CA LYS A 184 5.85 14.36 6.00
C LYS A 184 5.17 13.07 5.57
N VAL A 185 5.87 12.23 4.81
CA VAL A 185 5.39 10.89 4.44
C VAL A 185 5.29 10.02 5.70
N LEU A 186 6.32 9.99 6.55
CA LEU A 186 6.32 9.20 7.78
C LEU A 186 5.21 9.60 8.77
N GLN A 187 4.80 10.88 8.78
CA GLN A 187 3.70 11.36 9.64
C GLN A 187 2.31 10.91 9.19
N VAL A 188 2.16 10.48 7.93
CA VAL A 188 0.85 10.08 7.37
C VAL A 188 0.71 8.55 7.29
N ILE A 189 1.82 7.82 7.38
CA ILE A 189 1.83 6.35 7.52
C ILE A 189 1.37 5.95 8.93
#